data_4a2a4eaf5fee781e338085a4d40c0c39
#
_entry.id   4a2a4eaf5fee781e338085a4d40c0c39
#
_cell.length_a   1.000
_cell.length_b   1.000
_cell.length_c   1.000
_cell.angle_alpha   90.00
_cell.angle_beta   90.00
_cell.angle_gamma   90.00
#
_symmetry.space_group_name_H-M   'P 1'
#
loop_
_entity.id
_entity.type
_entity.pdbx_description
1 polymer ?
#
loop_
_entity_poly.entity_id
_entity_poly.type
_entity_poly.pdbx_seq_one_letter_code
_entity_poly.pdbx_strand_id
1 'polypeptide(L)'
;DLHPANVVVSDGTLSGVNDFGDMFAGDPAWDLAAAWVILPDGAASRFFDAYARADEATIRRARGLAALKSLFLMLMGHNGDRGLPGGKPTRGPAGRAALDRVLHWRAGAGAARA
;
A
#
# COMPACT_ATOMS: atom_id res chain seq x y z
N ASP A 1 -5.96 -5.34 6.09
CA ASP A 1 -5.15 -4.25 6.68
C ASP A 1 -3.64 -4.46 6.40
N LEU A 2 -3.31 -4.66 5.13
CA LEU A 2 -1.93 -4.80 4.71
C LEU A 2 -1.24 -3.44 4.71
N HIS A 3 -0.21 -3.31 5.54
CA HIS A 3 0.70 -2.18 5.54
C HIS A 3 2.08 -2.65 6.03
N PRO A 4 3.13 -1.84 5.90
CA PRO A 4 4.50 -2.31 6.17
C PRO A 4 4.70 -2.94 7.55
N ALA A 5 3.99 -2.48 8.57
CA ALA A 5 4.15 -3.01 9.92
C ALA A 5 3.59 -4.44 10.10
N ASN A 6 2.74 -4.90 9.17
CA ASN A 6 2.12 -6.23 9.23
C ASN A 6 2.81 -7.23 8.33
N VAL A 7 3.93 -6.88 7.74
CA VAL A 7 4.70 -7.73 6.83
C VAL A 7 6.03 -8.06 7.48
N VAL A 8 6.38 -9.34 7.49
CA VAL A 8 7.62 -9.83 8.08
C VAL A 8 8.56 -10.28 6.97
N VAL A 9 9.79 -9.75 7.01
CA VAL A 9 10.83 -10.06 6.04
C VAL A 9 12.02 -10.66 6.79
N SER A 10 12.55 -11.78 6.29
CA SER A 10 13.74 -12.43 6.81
C SER A 10 14.70 -12.70 5.66
N ASP A 11 15.96 -12.31 5.82
CA ASP A 11 17.01 -12.52 4.81
C ASP A 11 16.61 -12.04 3.41
N GLY A 12 15.95 -10.88 3.34
CA GLY A 12 15.50 -10.28 2.08
C GLY A 12 14.29 -10.96 1.44
N THR A 13 13.67 -11.91 2.14
CA THR A 13 12.53 -12.68 1.63
C THR A 13 11.31 -12.46 2.50
N LEU A 14 10.15 -12.34 1.87
CA LEU A 14 8.88 -12.30 2.58
C LEU A 14 8.69 -13.60 3.37
N SER A 15 8.60 -13.52 4.68
CA SER A 15 8.46 -14.67 5.55
C SER A 15 7.10 -14.77 6.24
N GLY A 16 6.34 -13.72 6.25
CA GLY A 16 5.01 -13.77 6.86
C GLY A 16 4.24 -12.47 6.77
N VAL A 17 2.96 -12.61 7.03
CA VAL A 17 2.02 -11.50 7.19
C VAL A 17 1.29 -11.75 8.50
N ASN A 18 1.13 -10.71 9.31
CA ASN A 18 0.45 -10.85 10.59
C ASN A 18 -0.65 -9.80 10.77
N ASP A 19 -1.33 -9.85 11.91
CA ASP A 19 -2.40 -8.95 12.32
C ASP A 19 -3.63 -9.02 11.40
N PHE A 20 -4.29 -10.17 11.41
CA PHE A 20 -5.54 -10.41 10.68
C PHE A 20 -6.79 -10.03 11.47
N GLY A 21 -6.64 -9.30 12.58
CA GLY A 21 -7.76 -8.92 13.44
C GLY A 21 -8.84 -8.09 12.78
N ASP A 22 -8.49 -7.31 11.77
CA ASP A 22 -9.42 -6.47 11.01
C ASP A 22 -9.87 -7.12 9.69
N MET A 23 -9.68 -8.42 9.54
CA MET A 23 -10.08 -9.14 8.33
C MET A 23 -11.60 -9.11 8.16
N PHE A 24 -12.05 -8.83 6.95
CA PHE A 24 -13.47 -8.79 6.62
C PHE A 24 -13.70 -9.22 5.17
N ALA A 25 -14.95 -9.60 4.87
CA ALA A 25 -15.37 -9.87 3.50
C ALA A 25 -15.81 -8.55 2.85
N GLY A 26 -15.15 -8.16 1.78
CA GLY A 26 -15.46 -6.91 1.11
C GLY A 26 -14.76 -6.76 -0.24
N ASP A 27 -14.63 -5.52 -0.70
CA ASP A 27 -14.00 -5.22 -1.97
C ASP A 27 -12.52 -5.60 -1.92
N PRO A 28 -12.04 -6.48 -2.83
CA PRO A 28 -10.63 -6.85 -2.89
C PRO A 28 -9.69 -5.66 -3.12
N ALA A 29 -10.19 -4.53 -3.60
CA ALA A 29 -9.39 -3.31 -3.76
C ALA A 29 -8.72 -2.86 -2.45
N TRP A 30 -9.31 -3.18 -1.28
CA TRP A 30 -8.70 -2.89 0.01
C TRP A 30 -7.33 -3.55 0.18
N ASP A 31 -7.20 -4.82 -0.19
CA ASP A 31 -5.92 -5.52 -0.12
C ASP A 31 -5.00 -5.16 -1.28
N LEU A 32 -5.56 -4.93 -2.46
CA LEU A 32 -4.78 -4.59 -3.64
C LEU A 32 -4.13 -3.21 -3.55
N ALA A 33 -4.59 -2.35 -2.66
CA ALA A 33 -3.93 -1.08 -2.35
C ALA A 33 -2.48 -1.29 -1.89
N ALA A 34 -2.14 -2.48 -1.37
CA ALA A 34 -0.78 -2.83 -0.97
C ALA A 34 0.25 -2.70 -2.11
N ALA A 35 -0.19 -2.75 -3.37
CA ALA A 35 0.69 -2.55 -4.51
C ALA A 35 1.45 -1.22 -4.45
N TRP A 36 0.86 -0.20 -3.84
CA TRP A 36 1.51 1.11 -3.68
C TRP A 36 1.94 1.38 -2.24
N VAL A 37 1.20 0.86 -1.27
CA VAL A 37 1.45 1.14 0.15
C VAL A 37 2.70 0.42 0.66
N ILE A 38 2.94 -0.80 0.18
CA ILE A 38 4.01 -1.66 0.68
C ILE A 38 5.16 -1.79 -0.31
N LEU A 39 4.86 -2.00 -1.60
CA LEU A 39 5.86 -2.34 -2.58
C LEU A 39 6.68 -1.12 -3.03
N PRO A 40 7.93 -1.34 -3.46
CA PRO A 40 8.78 -0.24 -3.89
C PRO A 40 8.30 0.43 -5.17
N ASP A 41 8.91 1.55 -5.50
CA ASP A 41 8.59 2.31 -6.70
C ASP A 41 8.68 1.44 -7.95
N GLY A 42 7.69 1.57 -8.83
CA GLY A 42 7.63 0.83 -10.07
C GLY A 42 7.13 -0.61 -9.97
N ALA A 43 6.89 -1.12 -8.76
CA ALA A 43 6.48 -2.51 -8.58
C ALA A 43 4.98 -2.74 -8.79
N ALA A 44 4.15 -1.70 -8.72
CA ALA A 44 2.69 -1.86 -8.83
C ALA A 44 2.27 -2.50 -10.16
N SER A 45 2.87 -2.10 -11.27
CA SER A 45 2.54 -2.69 -12.57
C SER A 45 2.87 -4.19 -12.62
N ARG A 46 4.03 -4.59 -12.10
CA ARG A 46 4.39 -6.01 -12.02
C ARG A 46 3.47 -6.78 -11.08
N PHE A 47 3.06 -6.14 -9.99
CA PHE A 47 2.10 -6.74 -9.07
C PHE A 47 0.79 -7.07 -9.79
N PHE A 48 0.23 -6.13 -10.53
CA PHE A 48 -1.03 -6.35 -11.25
C PHE A 48 -0.87 -7.28 -12.45
N ASP A 49 0.28 -7.34 -13.08
CA ASP A 49 0.56 -8.34 -14.11
C ASP A 49 0.54 -9.75 -13.52
N ALA A 50 1.11 -9.94 -12.32
CA ALA A 50 1.09 -11.22 -11.63
C ALA A 50 -0.29 -11.55 -11.07
N TYR A 51 -1.03 -10.55 -10.59
CA TYR A 51 -2.40 -10.72 -10.10
C TYR A 51 -3.38 -10.37 -11.21
N ALA A 52 -3.60 -11.31 -12.12
CA ALA A 52 -4.37 -11.09 -13.33
C ALA A 52 -5.89 -11.00 -13.13
N ARG A 53 -6.38 -11.14 -11.89
CA ARG A 53 -7.83 -11.14 -11.58
C ARG A 53 -8.43 -9.76 -11.40
N ALA A 54 -7.60 -8.73 -11.29
CA ALA A 54 -8.09 -7.38 -11.09
C ALA A 54 -8.39 -6.72 -12.43
N ASP A 55 -9.63 -6.30 -12.62
CA ASP A 55 -10.00 -5.50 -13.78
C ASP A 55 -9.59 -4.04 -13.57
N GLU A 56 -9.74 -3.23 -14.61
CA GLU A 56 -9.32 -1.83 -14.60
C GLU A 56 -10.06 -1.03 -13.53
N ALA A 57 -11.35 -1.28 -13.33
CA ALA A 57 -12.14 -0.60 -12.32
C ALA A 57 -11.67 -0.95 -10.90
N THR A 58 -11.33 -2.21 -10.66
CA THR A 58 -10.79 -2.65 -9.38
C THR A 58 -9.44 -1.98 -9.10
N ILE A 59 -8.58 -1.89 -10.10
CA ILE A 59 -7.27 -1.23 -9.98
C ILE A 59 -7.45 0.25 -9.64
N ARG A 60 -8.39 0.94 -10.29
CA ARG A 60 -8.67 2.34 -9.97
C ARG A 60 -9.15 2.53 -8.54
N ARG A 61 -10.04 1.65 -8.06
CA ARG A 61 -10.49 1.70 -6.65
C ARG A 61 -9.34 1.43 -5.69
N ALA A 62 -8.50 0.45 -6.00
CA ALA A 62 -7.32 0.13 -5.19
C ALA A 62 -6.36 1.31 -5.11
N ARG A 63 -6.17 2.02 -6.21
CA ARG A 63 -5.33 3.22 -6.25
C ARG A 63 -5.90 4.32 -5.35
N GLY A 64 -7.20 4.56 -5.42
CA GLY A 64 -7.87 5.54 -4.54
C GLY A 64 -7.76 5.17 -3.07
N LEU A 65 -7.93 3.88 -2.75
CA LEU A 65 -7.76 3.38 -1.37
C LEU A 65 -6.30 3.47 -0.91
N ALA A 66 -5.34 3.26 -1.80
CA ALA A 66 -3.93 3.45 -1.48
C ALA A 66 -3.63 4.90 -1.13
N ALA A 67 -4.20 5.85 -1.86
CA ALA A 67 -4.08 7.27 -1.53
C ALA A 67 -4.66 7.56 -0.14
N LEU A 68 -5.84 7.04 0.15
CA LEU A 68 -6.49 7.21 1.46
C LEU A 68 -5.63 6.62 2.58
N LYS A 69 -5.15 5.39 2.41
CA LYS A 69 -4.28 4.75 3.40
C LYS A 69 -2.99 5.54 3.61
N SER A 70 -2.42 6.08 2.54
CA SER A 70 -1.21 6.92 2.63
C SER A 70 -1.45 8.16 3.49
N LEU A 71 -2.60 8.80 3.33
CA LEU A 71 -2.97 9.97 4.14
C LEU A 71 -3.16 9.59 5.61
N PHE A 72 -3.77 8.45 5.90
CA PHE A 72 -3.88 7.97 7.29
C PHE A 72 -2.50 7.70 7.90
N LEU A 73 -1.58 7.10 7.16
CA LEU A 73 -0.22 6.87 7.64
C LEU A 73 0.49 8.20 7.93
N MET A 74 0.31 9.19 7.06
CA MET A 74 0.89 10.52 7.25
C MET A 74 0.30 11.19 8.51
N LEU A 75 -1.00 11.06 8.74
CA LEU A 75 -1.65 11.61 9.93
C LEU A 75 -1.11 10.94 11.20
N MET A 76 -1.00 9.61 11.20
CA MET A 76 -0.42 8.87 12.33
C MET A 76 1.02 9.30 12.60
N GLY A 77 1.80 9.53 11.54
CA GLY A 77 3.15 10.04 11.67
C GLY A 77 3.19 11.44 12.26
N HIS A 78 2.35 12.32 11.76
CA HIS A 78 2.23 13.69 12.28
C HIS A 78 1.85 13.71 13.76
N ASN A 79 0.87 12.90 14.15
CA ASN A 79 0.47 12.77 15.54
C ASN A 79 1.60 12.21 16.40
N GLY A 80 2.37 11.27 15.87
CA GLY A 80 3.54 10.72 16.55
C GLY A 80 4.63 11.76 16.78
N ASP A 81 4.90 12.59 15.78
CA ASP A 81 5.89 13.68 15.90
C ASP A 81 5.48 14.70 16.96
N ARG A 82 4.19 14.84 17.19
CA ARG A 82 3.65 15.74 18.23
C ARG A 82 3.41 15.06 19.57
N GLY A 83 3.72 13.78 19.72
CA GLY A 83 3.52 13.05 20.95
C GLY A 83 2.06 12.79 21.30
N LEU A 84 1.16 12.84 20.31
CA LEU A 84 -0.27 12.63 20.54
C LEU A 84 -0.61 11.14 20.67
N PRO A 85 -1.68 10.78 21.41
CA PRO A 85 -2.09 9.39 21.56
C PRO A 85 -2.34 8.71 20.19
N GLY A 86 -1.88 7.46 20.09
CA GLY A 86 -2.03 6.69 18.84
C GLY A 86 -1.08 7.07 17.73
N GLY A 87 -0.25 8.09 17.95
CA GLY A 87 0.72 8.52 16.96
C GLY A 87 1.87 7.54 16.80
N LYS A 88 2.36 7.43 15.58
CA LYS A 88 3.48 6.55 15.21
C LYS A 88 4.38 7.28 14.22
N PRO A 89 5.49 7.89 14.70
CA PRO A 89 6.33 8.77 13.85
C PRO A 89 6.84 8.11 12.57
N THR A 90 7.19 6.82 12.64
CA THR A 90 7.72 6.08 11.49
C THR A 90 6.73 5.94 10.33
N ARG A 91 5.45 6.16 10.60
CA ARG A 91 4.39 6.04 9.58
C ARG A 91 4.32 7.25 8.65
N GLY A 92 4.83 8.39 9.06
CA GLY A 92 4.86 9.59 8.22
C GLY A 92 5.66 9.42 6.94
N PRO A 93 6.96 9.08 7.01
CA PRO A 93 7.77 8.82 5.82
C PRO A 93 7.20 7.70 4.94
N ALA A 94 6.71 6.62 5.54
CA ALA A 94 6.09 5.52 4.81
C ALA A 94 4.85 5.98 4.04
N GLY A 95 4.00 6.80 4.66
CA GLY A 95 2.81 7.36 4.02
C GLY A 95 3.16 8.29 2.87
N ARG A 96 4.14 9.17 3.05
CA ARG A 96 4.58 10.08 1.98
C ARG A 96 5.14 9.31 0.79
N ALA A 97 5.97 8.30 1.03
CA ALA A 97 6.51 7.47 -0.03
C ALA A 97 5.41 6.72 -0.79
N ALA A 98 4.44 6.17 -0.06
CA ALA A 98 3.29 5.49 -0.68
C ALA A 98 2.46 6.44 -1.53
N LEU A 99 2.19 7.65 -1.04
CA LEU A 99 1.43 8.65 -1.79
C LEU A 99 2.16 9.05 -3.07
N ASP A 100 3.46 9.23 -3.01
CA ASP A 100 4.26 9.51 -4.21
C ASP A 100 4.14 8.40 -5.24
N ARG A 101 4.19 7.15 -4.82
CA ARG A 101 4.00 6.01 -5.73
C ARG A 101 2.63 6.02 -6.38
N VAL A 102 1.58 6.33 -5.61
CA VAL A 102 0.20 6.45 -6.13
C VAL A 102 0.10 7.55 -7.18
N LEU A 103 0.66 8.72 -6.88
CA LEU A 103 0.54 9.90 -7.75
C LEU A 103 1.34 9.75 -9.04
N HIS A 104 2.48 9.07 -8.99
CA HIS A 104 3.36 8.93 -10.16
C HIS A 104 3.10 7.65 -10.96
N TRP A 105 2.25 6.77 -10.48
CA TRP A 105 1.92 5.56 -11.23
C TRP A 105 1.08 5.88 -12.46
N ARG A 106 1.43 5.25 -13.59
CA ARG A 106 0.70 5.40 -14.85
C ARG A 106 0.13 4.06 -15.27
N ALA A 107 -1.20 4.04 -15.49
CA ALA A 107 -1.87 2.86 -16.02
C ALA A 107 -1.24 2.44 -17.35
N GLY A 108 -0.99 1.16 -17.53
CA GLY A 108 -0.41 0.62 -18.74
C GLY A 108 1.10 0.79 -18.87
N ALA A 109 1.79 1.33 -17.86
CA ALA A 109 3.25 1.46 -17.89
C ALA A 109 3.94 0.10 -18.06
N GLY A 110 3.40 -0.96 -17.43
CA GLY A 110 3.89 -2.32 -17.60
C GLY A 110 3.63 -2.85 -19.00
N ALA A 111 2.42 -2.63 -19.52
CA ALA A 111 2.04 -3.04 -20.87
C ALA A 111 2.88 -2.32 -21.94
N ALA A 112 3.19 -1.05 -21.73
CA ALA A 112 4.01 -0.28 -22.67
C ALA A 112 5.44 -0.81 -22.77
N ARG A 113 5.91 -1.55 -21.76
CA ARG A 113 7.24 -2.16 -21.74
C ARG A 113 7.24 -3.61 -22.16
N ALA A 114 6.07 -4.19 -22.26
CA ALA A 114 5.91 -5.53 -22.77
C ALA A 114 5.90 -5.54 -24.28
#